data_a4744b9ee912b06c38f47f355c936a6d
#
_entry.id   a4744b9ee912b06c38f47f355c936a6d
#
_cell.length_a   1.000
_cell.length_b   1.000
_cell.length_c   1.000
_cell.angle_alpha   90.00
_cell.angle_beta   90.00
_cell.angle_gamma   90.00
#
_symmetry.space_group_name_H-M   'P 1'
#
loop_
_entity.id
_entity.type
_entity.pdbx_description
1 polymer ?
#
loop_
_entity_poly.entity_id
_entity_poly.type
_entity_poly.pdbx_seq_one_letter_code
_entity_poly.pdbx_strand_id
1 'polypeptide(L)'
;MSYTITYKIEGQKDIVHTYEYQEPIDVYNSVNVLGYEFLGWDNEIPQTMPSHNLVLNANLQMMNYGITYLLDGGTGSSLIQTYNIDMLPLTLKEPTKEGYLFKGYKLDDETIFELSLESIPNLGNLVLQAVWEKELSAMEASGKDVIFIGHAGSYLGIMNSEEAFINGVKIKKYQALECDLKQTKDGVFVVCHDDTFNNIAIANTNWEDLKDIEYTTTRGGISYTTKICTLERYLEICKEYNVYAV
;
A
#
# COMPACT_ATOMS: atom_id res chain seq x y z
N MET A 1 31.19 -40.67 41.67
CA MET A 1 30.41 -41.10 40.48
C MET A 1 29.75 -39.88 39.93
N SER A 2 30.01 -39.54 38.67
CA SER A 2 29.56 -38.28 38.05
C SER A 2 28.26 -38.51 37.26
N TYR A 3 27.44 -37.49 37.22
CA TYR A 3 26.18 -37.41 36.50
C TYR A 3 26.08 -36.10 35.72
N THR A 4 25.17 -36.04 34.73
CA THR A 4 25.03 -34.86 33.86
C THR A 4 23.69 -34.19 34.01
N ILE A 5 23.69 -32.85 33.84
CA ILE A 5 22.51 -32.07 33.57
C ILE A 5 22.61 -31.63 32.09
N THR A 6 21.59 -31.98 31.31
CA THR A 6 21.43 -31.53 29.92
C THR A 6 20.34 -30.50 29.85
N TYR A 7 20.73 -29.26 29.50
CA TYR A 7 19.82 -28.15 29.26
C TYR A 7 19.47 -28.09 27.77
N LYS A 8 18.18 -28.21 27.45
CA LYS A 8 17.66 -28.20 26.07
C LYS A 8 16.89 -26.92 25.83
N ILE A 9 17.34 -26.18 24.82
CA ILE A 9 16.70 -24.94 24.33
C ILE A 9 16.36 -25.19 22.89
N GLU A 10 15.10 -25.00 22.52
CA GLU A 10 14.63 -25.25 21.16
C GLU A 10 15.45 -24.42 20.15
N GLY A 11 15.88 -25.05 19.05
CA GLY A 11 16.72 -24.44 18.02
C GLY A 11 18.19 -24.21 18.39
N GLN A 12 18.61 -24.59 19.58
CA GLN A 12 20.00 -24.47 20.04
C GLN A 12 20.62 -25.85 20.33
N LYS A 13 21.95 -25.87 20.41
CA LYS A 13 22.70 -27.06 20.79
C LYS A 13 22.55 -27.31 22.29
N ASP A 14 22.36 -28.58 22.68
CA ASP A 14 22.31 -29.00 24.08
C ASP A 14 23.53 -28.51 24.87
N ILE A 15 23.28 -27.96 26.07
CA ILE A 15 24.32 -27.55 27.01
C ILE A 15 24.38 -28.61 28.09
N VAL A 16 25.56 -29.20 28.30
CA VAL A 16 25.75 -30.33 29.23
C VAL A 16 26.77 -29.95 30.30
N HIS A 17 26.33 -30.01 31.55
CA HIS A 17 27.19 -29.80 32.73
C HIS A 17 27.33 -31.16 33.48
N THR A 18 28.52 -31.42 34.00
CA THR A 18 28.81 -32.66 34.72
C THR A 18 29.12 -32.34 36.19
N TYR A 19 28.51 -33.06 37.09
CA TYR A 19 28.64 -32.92 38.54
C TYR A 19 28.93 -34.23 39.21
N GLU A 20 29.63 -34.20 40.36
CA GLU A 20 29.72 -35.39 41.23
C GLU A 20 28.40 -35.58 42.02
N TYR A 21 28.14 -36.79 42.45
CA TYR A 21 26.98 -37.07 43.33
C TYR A 21 27.01 -36.17 44.57
N GLN A 22 25.88 -35.50 44.90
CA GLN A 22 25.70 -34.52 45.97
C GLN A 22 26.47 -33.18 45.80
N GLU A 23 27.13 -32.97 44.69
CA GLU A 23 27.73 -31.66 44.37
C GLU A 23 26.65 -30.58 44.23
N PRO A 24 26.83 -29.37 44.77
CA PRO A 24 25.91 -28.28 44.59
C PRO A 24 25.76 -27.94 43.07
N ILE A 25 24.52 -27.76 42.63
CA ILE A 25 24.22 -27.44 41.22
C ILE A 25 24.26 -25.92 41.06
N ASP A 26 25.07 -25.46 40.09
CA ASP A 26 25.02 -24.09 39.54
C ASP A 26 24.10 -24.08 38.35
N VAL A 27 22.91 -23.48 38.54
CA VAL A 27 21.82 -23.52 37.53
C VAL A 27 22.15 -22.61 36.35
N TYR A 28 22.16 -23.16 35.15
CA TYR A 28 22.27 -22.38 33.93
C TYR A 28 20.98 -21.61 33.65
N ASN A 29 21.06 -20.24 33.72
CA ASN A 29 19.92 -19.34 33.52
C ASN A 29 20.17 -18.33 32.39
N SER A 30 21.29 -18.40 31.68
CA SER A 30 21.64 -17.46 30.60
C SER A 30 20.98 -17.87 29.27
N VAL A 31 19.65 -18.13 29.31
CA VAL A 31 18.88 -18.49 28.11
C VAL A 31 18.47 -17.25 27.36
N ASN A 32 18.90 -17.15 26.10
CA ASN A 32 18.52 -16.06 25.21
C ASN A 32 18.06 -16.67 23.88
N VAL A 33 16.76 -16.48 23.56
CA VAL A 33 16.14 -16.86 22.29
C VAL A 33 15.44 -15.64 21.71
N LEU A 34 15.85 -15.23 20.52
CA LEU A 34 15.31 -14.03 19.89
C LEU A 34 13.79 -14.15 19.74
N GLY A 35 13.05 -13.16 20.23
CA GLY A 35 11.59 -13.10 20.18
C GLY A 35 10.87 -13.92 21.25
N TYR A 36 11.60 -14.53 22.18
CA TYR A 36 11.02 -15.33 23.29
C TYR A 36 11.54 -14.89 24.64
N GLU A 37 10.65 -14.94 25.62
CA GLU A 37 10.97 -14.80 27.04
C GLU A 37 11.21 -16.18 27.65
N PHE A 38 12.30 -16.32 28.40
CA PHE A 38 12.57 -17.55 29.16
C PHE A 38 11.84 -17.51 30.50
N LEU A 39 10.91 -18.45 30.70
CA LEU A 39 10.08 -18.56 31.91
C LEU A 39 10.66 -19.52 32.96
N GLY A 40 11.78 -20.18 32.67
CA GLY A 40 12.39 -21.18 33.53
C GLY A 40 12.46 -22.56 32.88
N TRP A 41 12.92 -23.52 33.63
CA TRP A 41 13.03 -24.93 33.20
C TRP A 41 11.73 -25.67 33.49
N ASP A 42 11.46 -26.74 32.71
CA ASP A 42 10.24 -27.54 32.80
C ASP A 42 10.13 -28.36 34.10
N ASN A 43 11.24 -28.60 34.78
CA ASN A 43 11.30 -29.33 36.04
C ASN A 43 12.02 -28.56 37.13
N GLU A 44 11.69 -28.85 38.40
CA GLU A 44 12.37 -28.31 39.56
C GLU A 44 13.81 -28.85 39.60
N ILE A 45 14.77 -27.96 39.84
CA ILE A 45 16.17 -28.32 39.89
C ILE A 45 16.57 -28.53 41.37
N PRO A 46 17.07 -29.73 41.75
CA PRO A 46 17.49 -29.98 43.09
C PRO A 46 18.72 -29.14 43.46
N GLN A 47 18.93 -28.86 44.73
CA GLN A 47 20.09 -28.07 45.21
C GLN A 47 21.42 -28.82 45.00
N THR A 48 21.40 -30.12 44.96
CA THR A 48 22.57 -30.99 44.77
C THR A 48 22.31 -32.07 43.78
N MET A 49 23.34 -32.54 43.07
CA MET A 49 23.23 -33.53 42.02
C MET A 49 22.72 -34.87 42.53
N PRO A 50 21.59 -35.37 42.04
CA PRO A 50 21.06 -36.69 42.38
C PRO A 50 21.91 -37.83 41.78
N SER A 51 21.56 -39.09 42.12
CA SER A 51 22.25 -40.28 41.59
C SER A 51 21.80 -40.70 40.21
N HIS A 52 21.37 -39.75 39.38
CA HIS A 52 20.96 -39.95 37.98
C HIS A 52 21.12 -38.68 37.17
N ASN A 53 21.18 -38.79 35.84
CA ASN A 53 21.22 -37.65 34.94
C ASN A 53 19.89 -36.89 34.90
N LEU A 54 19.96 -35.59 34.72
CA LEU A 54 18.82 -34.69 34.56
C LEU A 54 18.77 -34.17 33.12
N VAL A 55 17.54 -34.02 32.63
CA VAL A 55 17.27 -33.31 31.37
C VAL A 55 16.24 -32.23 31.68
N LEU A 56 16.56 -30.98 31.28
CA LEU A 56 15.76 -29.80 31.52
C LEU A 56 15.47 -29.14 30.21
N ASN A 57 14.20 -28.92 29.90
CA ASN A 57 13.78 -28.19 28.69
C ASN A 57 13.38 -26.78 29.07
N ALA A 58 13.80 -25.80 28.24
CA ALA A 58 13.45 -24.40 28.45
C ALA A 58 11.96 -24.18 28.17
N ASN A 59 11.25 -23.55 29.13
CA ASN A 59 9.93 -23.00 28.90
C ASN A 59 10.09 -21.60 28.29
N LEU A 60 9.67 -21.46 27.04
CA LEU A 60 9.77 -20.23 26.27
C LEU A 60 8.38 -19.67 25.98
N GLN A 61 8.21 -18.37 26.16
CA GLN A 61 6.99 -17.66 25.78
C GLN A 61 7.29 -16.69 24.66
N MET A 62 6.53 -16.80 23.56
CA MET A 62 6.65 -15.86 22.43
C MET A 62 6.29 -14.45 22.87
N MET A 63 7.14 -13.48 22.55
CA MET A 63 6.90 -12.06 22.80
C MET A 63 6.19 -11.42 21.63
N ASN A 64 5.17 -10.60 21.93
CA ASN A 64 4.48 -9.77 20.96
C ASN A 64 4.85 -8.30 21.20
N TYR A 65 5.09 -7.57 20.10
CA TYR A 65 5.51 -6.17 20.10
C TYR A 65 4.46 -5.31 19.43
N GLY A 66 4.22 -4.12 19.97
CA GLY A 66 3.28 -3.15 19.42
C GLY A 66 3.84 -2.38 18.23
N ILE A 67 2.96 -1.99 17.30
CA ILE A 67 3.26 -1.06 16.21
C ILE A 67 2.36 0.17 16.37
N THR A 68 2.99 1.33 16.50
CA THR A 68 2.32 2.64 16.50
C THR A 68 2.52 3.30 15.13
N TYR A 69 1.43 3.75 14.51
CA TYR A 69 1.48 4.43 13.21
C TYR A 69 1.26 5.93 13.36
N LEU A 70 2.17 6.72 12.81
CA LEU A 70 2.03 8.17 12.64
C LEU A 70 1.68 8.44 11.18
N LEU A 71 0.39 8.62 10.89
CA LEU A 71 -0.13 8.69 9.51
C LEU A 71 -0.13 10.10 8.92
N ASP A 72 0.18 11.14 9.71
CA ASP A 72 0.30 12.53 9.27
C ASP A 72 -0.89 12.99 8.39
N GLY A 73 -2.09 12.81 8.91
CA GLY A 73 -3.35 13.13 8.24
C GLY A 73 -3.85 12.08 7.24
N GLY A 74 -3.13 10.98 7.06
CA GLY A 74 -3.62 9.82 6.34
C GLY A 74 -4.57 8.96 7.17
N THR A 75 -5.25 8.03 6.52
CA THR A 75 -6.13 7.05 7.12
C THR A 75 -5.71 5.64 6.72
N GLY A 76 -5.83 4.69 7.65
CA GLY A 76 -5.51 3.29 7.37
C GLY A 76 -6.52 2.37 8.05
N SER A 77 -7.19 1.54 7.27
CA SER A 77 -8.05 0.48 7.77
C SER A 77 -7.27 -0.82 7.92
N SER A 78 -7.49 -1.54 9.02
CA SER A 78 -6.88 -2.86 9.24
C SER A 78 -5.35 -2.87 9.25
N LEU A 79 -4.71 -1.80 9.76
CA LEU A 79 -3.27 -1.79 10.03
C LEU A 79 -2.94 -2.81 11.10
N ILE A 80 -1.82 -3.50 10.94
CA ILE A 80 -1.35 -4.52 11.89
C ILE A 80 -0.80 -3.81 13.12
N GLN A 81 -1.41 -4.06 14.28
CA GLN A 81 -1.09 -3.35 15.53
C GLN A 81 0.00 -4.05 16.37
N THR A 82 0.25 -5.33 16.11
CA THR A 82 1.23 -6.12 16.84
C THR A 82 1.93 -7.10 15.92
N TYR A 83 3.16 -7.44 16.21
CA TYR A 83 3.92 -8.47 15.51
C TYR A 83 4.77 -9.30 16.49
N ASN A 84 5.25 -10.43 16.04
CA ASN A 84 6.22 -11.28 16.72
C ASN A 84 7.22 -11.86 15.69
N ILE A 85 8.19 -12.62 16.18
CA ILE A 85 9.27 -13.19 15.35
C ILE A 85 8.75 -14.09 14.22
N ASP A 86 7.69 -14.86 14.47
CA ASP A 86 7.15 -15.84 13.50
C ASP A 86 6.36 -15.16 12.37
N MET A 87 6.01 -13.88 12.53
CA MET A 87 5.32 -13.11 11.49
C MET A 87 6.29 -12.49 10.48
N LEU A 88 7.60 -12.50 10.74
CA LEU A 88 8.60 -11.90 9.87
C LEU A 88 9.04 -12.85 8.73
N PRO A 89 9.20 -12.37 7.48
CA PRO A 89 8.99 -10.99 7.05
C PRO A 89 7.51 -10.62 6.96
N LEU A 90 7.14 -9.40 7.41
CA LEU A 90 5.78 -8.92 7.49
C LEU A 90 5.57 -7.73 6.56
N THR A 91 4.80 -7.91 5.48
CA THR A 91 4.40 -6.83 4.58
C THR A 91 3.43 -5.89 5.28
N LEU A 92 3.75 -4.59 5.30
CA LEU A 92 2.95 -3.55 5.92
C LEU A 92 1.84 -3.08 4.99
N LYS A 93 0.65 -2.82 5.56
CA LYS A 93 -0.47 -2.30 4.79
C LYS A 93 -0.31 -0.81 4.53
N GLU A 94 -0.64 -0.39 3.31
CA GLU A 94 -0.56 0.99 2.87
C GLU A 94 -1.76 1.79 3.41
N PRO A 95 -1.53 2.95 4.03
CA PRO A 95 -2.56 3.93 4.36
C PRO A 95 -2.90 4.77 3.12
N THR A 96 -3.96 5.56 3.21
CA THR A 96 -4.36 6.50 2.17
C THR A 96 -4.40 7.92 2.69
N LYS A 97 -4.07 8.89 1.82
CA LYS A 97 -4.17 10.33 2.10
C LYS A 97 -4.56 11.03 0.81
N GLU A 98 -5.67 11.79 0.85
CA GLU A 98 -6.18 12.50 -0.32
C GLU A 98 -5.12 13.47 -0.91
N GLY A 99 -4.89 13.38 -2.22
CA GLY A 99 -3.90 14.20 -2.93
C GLY A 99 -2.44 13.82 -2.66
N TYR A 100 -2.17 12.64 -2.09
CA TYR A 100 -0.81 12.17 -1.80
C TYR A 100 -0.62 10.71 -2.20
N LEU A 101 0.59 10.38 -2.62
CA LEU A 101 1.08 9.03 -2.86
C LEU A 101 1.82 8.53 -1.64
N PHE A 102 1.51 7.32 -1.20
CA PHE A 102 2.26 6.67 -0.12
C PHE A 102 3.62 6.18 -0.64
N LYS A 103 4.69 6.50 0.09
CA LYS A 103 6.08 6.18 -0.28
C LYS A 103 6.75 5.19 0.65
N GLY A 104 6.02 4.66 1.64
CA GLY A 104 6.51 3.73 2.63
C GLY A 104 6.40 4.28 4.05
N TYR A 105 6.84 3.49 5.00
CA TYR A 105 6.95 3.89 6.41
C TYR A 105 8.40 4.20 6.76
N LYS A 106 8.64 5.34 7.38
CA LYS A 106 9.94 5.65 7.96
C LYS A 106 10.07 4.92 9.30
N LEU A 107 11.15 4.15 9.41
CA LEU A 107 11.63 3.52 10.63
C LEU A 107 13.09 3.93 10.79
N ASP A 108 13.40 4.66 11.85
CA ASP A 108 14.69 5.35 12.02
C ASP A 108 15.03 6.22 10.79
N ASP A 109 16.11 5.92 10.08
CA ASP A 109 16.53 6.66 8.87
C ASP A 109 16.12 5.99 7.55
N GLU A 110 15.48 4.83 7.60
CA GLU A 110 15.08 4.06 6.41
C GLU A 110 13.58 4.18 6.13
N THR A 111 13.23 4.00 4.85
CA THR A 111 11.83 3.89 4.40
C THR A 111 11.56 2.47 3.97
N ILE A 112 10.60 1.84 4.62
CA ILE A 112 10.29 0.43 4.47
C ILE A 112 8.82 0.20 4.08
N PHE A 113 8.55 -0.95 3.44
CA PHE A 113 7.21 -1.49 3.15
C PHE A 113 6.98 -2.84 3.86
N GLU A 114 8.03 -3.38 4.45
CA GLU A 114 8.05 -4.67 5.10
C GLU A 114 8.93 -4.63 6.34
N LEU A 115 8.51 -5.32 7.39
CA LEU A 115 9.34 -5.60 8.56
C LEU A 115 10.08 -6.92 8.35
N SER A 116 11.37 -6.92 8.55
CA SER A 116 12.25 -8.10 8.50
C SER A 116 13.29 -8.03 9.62
N LEU A 117 14.00 -9.12 9.88
CA LEU A 117 15.11 -9.08 10.83
C LEU A 117 16.27 -8.19 10.37
N GLU A 118 16.34 -7.83 9.08
CA GLU A 118 17.30 -6.87 8.56
C GLU A 118 16.91 -5.44 8.95
N SER A 119 15.62 -5.07 8.81
CA SER A 119 15.12 -3.74 9.18
C SER A 119 14.95 -3.56 10.70
N ILE A 120 14.72 -4.64 11.45
CA ILE A 120 14.54 -4.62 12.91
C ILE A 120 15.39 -5.70 13.60
N PRO A 121 16.73 -5.58 13.59
CA PRO A 121 17.61 -6.60 14.19
C PRO A 121 17.39 -6.80 15.69
N ASN A 122 16.86 -5.79 16.37
CA ASN A 122 16.44 -5.84 17.76
C ASN A 122 14.92 -5.73 17.83
N LEU A 123 14.25 -6.83 18.17
CA LEU A 123 12.79 -6.84 18.28
C LEU A 123 12.33 -5.94 19.46
N GLY A 124 11.25 -5.20 19.22
CA GLY A 124 10.70 -4.27 20.22
C GLY A 124 9.46 -3.55 19.69
N ASN A 125 8.86 -2.68 20.51
CA ASN A 125 7.78 -1.83 20.02
C ASN A 125 8.30 -0.82 18.99
N LEU A 126 7.52 -0.62 17.91
CA LEU A 126 7.90 0.21 16.78
C LEU A 126 7.00 1.43 16.67
N VAL A 127 7.58 2.51 16.14
CA VAL A 127 6.84 3.69 15.67
C VAL A 127 7.13 3.85 14.19
N LEU A 128 6.11 3.70 13.35
CA LEU A 128 6.18 3.79 11.90
C LEU A 128 5.52 5.09 11.43
N GLN A 129 6.29 5.97 10.82
CA GLN A 129 5.80 7.24 10.29
C GLN A 129 5.54 7.11 8.79
N ALA A 130 4.30 7.36 8.34
CA ALA A 130 3.97 7.35 6.92
C ALA A 130 4.70 8.47 6.18
N VAL A 131 5.32 8.12 5.06
CA VAL A 131 6.00 9.05 4.15
C VAL A 131 5.07 9.30 2.96
N TRP A 132 4.81 10.58 2.70
CA TRP A 132 3.90 11.04 1.67
C TRP A 132 4.61 11.88 0.64
N GLU A 133 4.30 11.66 -0.62
CA GLU A 133 4.64 12.54 -1.73
C GLU A 133 3.37 13.20 -2.26
N LYS A 134 3.36 14.54 -2.37
CA LYS A 134 2.20 15.23 -2.94
C LYS A 134 1.97 14.74 -4.37
N GLU A 135 0.76 14.29 -4.65
CA GLU A 135 0.35 14.01 -6.03
C GLU A 135 0.16 15.34 -6.75
N LEU A 136 1.10 15.66 -7.64
CA LEU A 136 1.06 16.90 -8.39
C LEU A 136 -0.05 16.84 -9.45
N SER A 137 -0.85 17.90 -9.56
CA SER A 137 -1.71 18.09 -10.72
C SER A 137 -0.87 18.17 -12.00
N ALA A 138 -1.49 17.93 -13.13
CA ALA A 138 -0.81 18.04 -14.43
C ALA A 138 -0.13 19.42 -14.62
N MET A 139 -0.76 20.50 -14.14
CA MET A 139 -0.20 21.85 -14.16
C MET A 139 1.07 22.00 -13.30
N GLU A 140 1.04 21.48 -12.07
CA GLU A 140 2.20 21.55 -11.14
C GLU A 140 3.37 20.70 -11.64
N ALA A 141 3.09 19.55 -12.26
CA ALA A 141 4.11 18.64 -12.79
C ALA A 141 4.84 19.17 -14.04
N SER A 142 4.26 20.12 -14.77
CA SER A 142 4.82 20.63 -16.04
C SER A 142 6.10 21.46 -15.90
N GLY A 143 6.44 21.93 -14.71
CA GLY A 143 7.59 22.81 -14.49
C GLY A 143 7.46 24.19 -15.12
N LYS A 144 6.33 24.57 -15.72
CA LYS A 144 5.81 25.91 -16.02
C LYS A 144 6.17 26.59 -17.36
N ASP A 145 7.14 26.10 -18.10
CA ASP A 145 7.56 26.81 -19.33
C ASP A 145 6.87 26.28 -20.59
N VAL A 146 6.30 25.07 -20.53
CA VAL A 146 5.56 24.43 -21.63
C VAL A 146 4.29 23.80 -21.10
N ILE A 147 3.16 24.11 -21.74
CA ILE A 147 1.86 23.48 -21.46
C ILE A 147 1.58 22.46 -22.54
N PHE A 148 1.32 21.23 -22.13
CA PHE A 148 0.86 20.17 -23.01
C PHE A 148 -0.67 20.15 -23.03
N ILE A 149 -1.24 20.34 -24.22
CA ILE A 149 -2.70 20.32 -24.43
C ILE A 149 -3.11 18.98 -25.00
N GLY A 150 -4.06 18.33 -24.34
CA GLY A 150 -4.70 17.11 -24.86
C GLY A 150 -5.74 17.46 -25.90
N HIS A 151 -5.41 17.32 -27.20
CA HIS A 151 -6.32 17.52 -28.33
C HIS A 151 -7.44 16.47 -28.27
N ALA A 152 -8.69 16.92 -28.18
CA ALA A 152 -9.87 16.06 -27.98
C ALA A 152 -9.73 15.07 -26.80
N GLY A 153 -8.96 15.45 -25.72
CA GLY A 153 -8.64 14.62 -24.60
C GLY A 153 -7.36 13.80 -24.78
N SER A 154 -7.47 12.52 -25.07
CA SER A 154 -6.33 11.63 -25.33
C SER A 154 -6.73 10.46 -26.23
N TYR A 155 -5.74 9.85 -26.88
CA TYR A 155 -5.96 8.64 -27.68
C TYR A 155 -6.20 7.36 -26.81
N LEU A 156 -6.16 7.48 -25.48
CA LEU A 156 -6.49 6.40 -24.54
C LEU A 156 -8.00 6.41 -24.21
N GLY A 157 -8.83 6.43 -25.21
CA GLY A 157 -10.27 6.47 -25.19
C GLY A 157 -10.79 6.91 -26.55
N ILE A 158 -12.08 7.15 -26.65
CA ILE A 158 -12.72 7.77 -27.81
C ILE A 158 -12.52 9.30 -27.68
N MET A 159 -11.97 9.94 -28.69
CA MET A 159 -11.77 11.39 -28.71
C MET A 159 -13.06 12.14 -28.35
N ASN A 160 -12.95 13.24 -27.60
CA ASN A 160 -14.09 14.01 -27.11
C ASN A 160 -15.02 13.21 -26.14
N SER A 161 -14.48 12.21 -25.46
CA SER A 161 -15.21 11.47 -24.44
C SER A 161 -14.71 11.76 -23.04
N GLU A 162 -15.54 11.52 -22.05
CA GLU A 162 -15.17 11.62 -20.65
C GLU A 162 -13.93 10.79 -20.30
N GLU A 163 -13.86 9.53 -20.79
CA GLU A 163 -12.70 8.66 -20.58
C GLU A 163 -11.42 9.25 -21.20
N ALA A 164 -11.50 9.81 -22.42
CA ALA A 164 -10.33 10.42 -23.07
C ALA A 164 -9.80 11.63 -22.30
N PHE A 165 -10.68 12.44 -21.73
CA PHE A 165 -10.31 13.60 -20.92
C PHE A 165 -9.66 13.16 -19.61
N ILE A 166 -10.27 12.24 -18.87
CA ILE A 166 -9.72 11.70 -17.62
C ILE A 166 -8.36 11.03 -17.85
N ASN A 167 -8.22 10.21 -18.88
CA ASN A 167 -6.95 9.57 -19.24
C ASN A 167 -5.89 10.58 -19.69
N GLY A 168 -6.32 11.67 -20.37
CA GLY A 168 -5.44 12.79 -20.73
C GLY A 168 -4.78 13.41 -19.51
N VAL A 169 -5.53 13.61 -18.44
CA VAL A 169 -5.00 14.20 -17.20
C VAL A 169 -4.27 13.15 -16.35
N LYS A 170 -4.91 12.02 -16.05
CA LYS A 170 -4.36 11.01 -15.12
C LYS A 170 -3.12 10.31 -15.66
N ILE A 171 -3.15 9.91 -16.93
CA ILE A 171 -2.12 9.06 -17.51
C ILE A 171 -1.11 9.88 -18.29
N LYS A 172 -1.58 10.82 -19.14
CA LYS A 172 -0.72 11.65 -20.01
C LYS A 172 -0.19 12.88 -19.31
N LYS A 173 -0.79 13.28 -18.17
CA LYS A 173 -0.38 14.46 -17.39
C LYS A 173 -0.47 15.76 -18.18
N TYR A 174 -1.45 15.88 -19.08
CA TYR A 174 -1.72 17.13 -19.81
C TYR A 174 -2.18 18.21 -18.84
N GLN A 175 -1.73 19.45 -19.07
CA GLN A 175 -2.05 20.64 -18.26
C GLN A 175 -3.27 21.38 -18.77
N ALA A 176 -3.67 21.09 -19.99
CA ALA A 176 -4.89 21.61 -20.62
C ALA A 176 -5.57 20.49 -21.42
N LEU A 177 -6.87 20.58 -21.54
CA LEU A 177 -7.66 19.73 -22.39
C LEU A 177 -8.35 20.61 -23.43
N GLU A 178 -8.37 20.17 -24.66
CA GLU A 178 -9.09 20.81 -25.74
C GLU A 178 -10.28 19.93 -26.15
N CYS A 179 -11.38 20.55 -26.57
CA CYS A 179 -12.56 19.83 -27.02
C CYS A 179 -13.28 20.56 -28.17
N ASP A 180 -13.96 19.78 -29.01
CA ASP A 180 -14.83 20.28 -30.06
C ASP A 180 -16.27 20.42 -29.56
N LEU A 181 -16.93 21.55 -29.84
CA LEU A 181 -18.30 21.81 -29.37
C LEU A 181 -19.32 21.73 -30.49
N LYS A 182 -20.45 21.10 -30.19
CA LYS A 182 -21.67 21.10 -30.96
C LYS A 182 -22.85 21.49 -30.10
N GLN A 183 -23.97 21.82 -30.72
CA GLN A 183 -25.19 22.17 -30.00
C GLN A 183 -26.34 21.28 -30.46
N THR A 184 -27.09 20.72 -29.53
CA THR A 184 -28.30 19.95 -29.82
C THR A 184 -29.44 20.86 -30.26
N LYS A 185 -30.49 20.28 -30.80
CA LYS A 185 -31.69 21.00 -31.30
C LYS A 185 -32.33 21.88 -30.17
N ASP A 186 -32.30 21.40 -28.94
CA ASP A 186 -32.85 22.09 -27.77
C ASP A 186 -31.84 22.94 -26.99
N GLY A 187 -30.64 23.17 -27.59
CA GLY A 187 -29.67 24.15 -27.10
C GLY A 187 -28.63 23.63 -26.12
N VAL A 188 -28.57 22.32 -25.83
CA VAL A 188 -27.53 21.73 -24.95
C VAL A 188 -26.22 21.67 -25.71
N PHE A 189 -25.14 22.18 -25.10
CA PHE A 189 -23.78 22.04 -25.65
C PHE A 189 -23.20 20.66 -25.31
N VAL A 190 -22.73 19.98 -26.36
CA VAL A 190 -22.10 18.66 -26.25
C VAL A 190 -20.72 18.67 -26.89
N VAL A 191 -19.88 17.76 -26.48
CA VAL A 191 -18.50 17.65 -26.96
C VAL A 191 -18.41 16.56 -28.00
N CYS A 192 -18.18 16.96 -29.25
CA CYS A 192 -18.07 16.06 -30.39
C CYS A 192 -17.43 16.78 -31.58
N HIS A 193 -16.48 16.14 -32.25
CA HIS A 193 -15.83 16.67 -33.44
C HIS A 193 -16.81 16.72 -34.62
N ASP A 194 -17.51 15.61 -34.89
CA ASP A 194 -18.38 15.46 -36.04
C ASP A 194 -19.79 16.06 -35.79
N ASP A 195 -20.49 16.41 -36.85
CA ASP A 195 -21.88 16.89 -36.79
C ASP A 195 -22.87 15.80 -36.40
N THR A 196 -22.39 14.57 -36.32
CA THR A 196 -23.19 13.40 -35.94
C THR A 196 -22.53 12.63 -34.83
N PHE A 197 -23.32 12.05 -33.90
CA PHE A 197 -22.88 11.08 -32.93
C PHE A 197 -23.59 9.75 -33.21
N ASN A 198 -22.81 8.69 -33.44
CA ASN A 198 -23.32 7.36 -33.89
C ASN A 198 -24.33 7.46 -35.04
N ASN A 199 -24.00 8.22 -36.10
CA ASN A 199 -24.82 8.52 -37.28
C ASN A 199 -26.10 9.35 -36.99
N ILE A 200 -26.28 9.91 -35.82
CA ILE A 200 -27.40 10.76 -35.43
C ILE A 200 -26.98 12.22 -35.52
N ALA A 201 -27.68 13.05 -36.30
CA ALA A 201 -27.37 14.47 -36.46
C ALA A 201 -27.64 15.24 -35.15
N ILE A 202 -26.58 15.79 -34.53
CA ILE A 202 -26.63 16.44 -33.22
C ILE A 202 -27.56 17.66 -33.27
N ALA A 203 -27.39 18.53 -34.24
CA ALA A 203 -28.18 19.77 -34.36
C ALA A 203 -29.69 19.53 -34.61
N ASN A 204 -30.09 18.34 -35.02
CA ASN A 204 -31.46 17.99 -35.29
C ASN A 204 -32.14 17.14 -34.19
N THR A 205 -31.39 16.78 -33.14
CA THR A 205 -31.82 15.87 -32.07
C THR A 205 -31.80 16.57 -30.74
N ASN A 206 -32.85 16.37 -29.90
CA ASN A 206 -32.88 16.89 -28.53
C ASN A 206 -31.93 16.09 -27.65
N TRP A 207 -31.48 16.72 -26.60
CA TRP A 207 -30.54 16.11 -25.62
C TRP A 207 -31.09 14.79 -25.03
N GLU A 208 -32.37 14.78 -24.66
CA GLU A 208 -33.00 13.60 -24.05
C GLU A 208 -33.00 12.37 -24.99
N ASP A 209 -33.00 12.57 -26.30
CA ASP A 209 -32.95 11.51 -27.30
C ASP A 209 -31.51 11.08 -27.65
N LEU A 210 -30.51 11.87 -27.26
CA LEU A 210 -29.08 11.68 -27.58
C LEU A 210 -28.25 11.13 -26.43
N LYS A 211 -28.52 11.54 -25.21
CA LYS A 211 -27.71 11.30 -24.02
C LYS A 211 -27.41 9.83 -23.70
N ASP A 212 -28.28 8.93 -24.08
CA ASP A 212 -28.18 7.51 -23.79
C ASP A 212 -27.67 6.67 -24.95
N ILE A 213 -27.40 7.31 -26.09
CA ILE A 213 -26.83 6.64 -27.28
C ILE A 213 -25.37 6.27 -26.98
N GLU A 214 -25.04 5.01 -27.19
CA GLU A 214 -23.67 4.52 -27.06
C GLU A 214 -22.99 4.46 -28.44
N TYR A 215 -21.74 4.88 -28.47
CA TYR A 215 -20.87 4.72 -29.64
C TYR A 215 -19.72 3.79 -29.28
N THR A 216 -19.50 2.75 -30.08
CA THR A 216 -18.43 1.79 -29.88
C THR A 216 -17.49 1.77 -31.07
N THR A 217 -16.19 1.81 -30.80
CA THR A 217 -15.13 1.63 -31.79
C THR A 217 -14.06 0.69 -31.33
N THR A 218 -13.31 0.06 -32.22
CA THR A 218 -12.20 -0.82 -31.88
C THR A 218 -10.90 -0.25 -32.43
N ARG A 219 -9.89 -0.15 -31.58
CA ARG A 219 -8.58 0.34 -31.97
C ARG A 219 -7.50 -0.56 -31.34
N GLY A 220 -6.59 -1.08 -32.16
CA GLY A 220 -5.52 -1.96 -31.69
C GLY A 220 -6.02 -3.25 -31.03
N GLY A 221 -7.20 -3.76 -31.42
CA GLY A 221 -7.83 -4.94 -30.79
C GLY A 221 -8.56 -4.66 -29.47
N ILE A 222 -8.60 -3.41 -29.01
CA ILE A 222 -9.32 -2.98 -27.80
C ILE A 222 -10.60 -2.26 -28.23
N SER A 223 -11.75 -2.67 -27.69
CA SER A 223 -13.03 -2.00 -27.89
C SER A 223 -13.25 -0.93 -26.82
N TYR A 224 -13.64 0.25 -27.30
CA TYR A 224 -14.00 1.40 -26.48
C TYR A 224 -15.47 1.72 -26.71
N THR A 225 -16.21 1.99 -25.65
CA THR A 225 -17.62 2.42 -25.73
C THR A 225 -17.80 3.68 -24.93
N THR A 226 -18.49 4.67 -25.47
CA THR A 226 -18.80 5.93 -24.78
C THR A 226 -20.20 6.41 -25.11
N LYS A 227 -20.73 7.28 -24.25
CA LYS A 227 -21.86 8.17 -24.53
C LYS A 227 -21.32 9.56 -24.86
N ILE A 228 -22.15 10.40 -25.49
CA ILE A 228 -21.77 11.78 -25.77
C ILE A 228 -21.57 12.56 -24.47
N CYS A 229 -20.46 13.30 -24.37
CA CYS A 229 -20.12 14.13 -23.21
C CYS A 229 -20.76 15.52 -23.36
N THR A 230 -21.26 16.13 -22.26
CA THR A 230 -21.71 17.54 -22.28
C THR A 230 -20.53 18.47 -22.01
N LEU A 231 -20.66 19.73 -22.44
CA LEU A 231 -19.71 20.78 -22.07
C LEU A 231 -19.60 20.95 -20.55
N GLU A 232 -20.71 20.85 -19.82
CA GLU A 232 -20.73 20.95 -18.36
C GLU A 232 -19.84 19.84 -17.75
N ARG A 233 -20.01 18.60 -18.19
CA ARG A 233 -19.21 17.47 -17.69
C ARG A 233 -17.72 17.64 -18.04
N TYR A 234 -17.39 18.10 -19.23
CA TYR A 234 -16.03 18.43 -19.61
C TYR A 234 -15.42 19.48 -18.68
N LEU A 235 -16.15 20.58 -18.39
CA LEU A 235 -15.67 21.64 -17.48
C LEU A 235 -15.54 21.15 -16.03
N GLU A 236 -16.43 20.25 -15.57
CA GLU A 236 -16.27 19.60 -14.27
C GLU A 236 -14.99 18.78 -14.18
N ILE A 237 -14.64 18.02 -15.22
CA ILE A 237 -13.39 17.26 -15.30
C ILE A 237 -12.19 18.21 -15.22
N CYS A 238 -12.20 19.29 -16.01
CA CYS A 238 -11.12 20.28 -15.97
C CYS A 238 -10.95 20.88 -14.58
N LYS A 239 -12.05 21.18 -13.89
CA LYS A 239 -12.04 21.71 -12.52
C LYS A 239 -11.58 20.66 -11.51
N GLU A 240 -12.08 19.40 -11.59
CA GLU A 240 -11.71 18.30 -10.71
C GLU A 240 -10.19 18.04 -10.73
N TYR A 241 -9.59 18.08 -11.92
CA TYR A 241 -8.16 17.81 -12.10
C TYR A 241 -7.28 19.05 -12.16
N ASN A 242 -7.84 20.24 -11.93
CA ASN A 242 -7.12 21.51 -11.94
C ASN A 242 -6.29 21.71 -13.23
N VAL A 243 -6.93 21.55 -14.39
CA VAL A 243 -6.34 21.76 -15.72
C VAL A 243 -7.10 22.84 -16.47
N TYR A 244 -6.46 23.48 -17.45
CA TYR A 244 -7.12 24.45 -18.29
C TYR A 244 -8.11 23.77 -19.26
N ALA A 245 -9.25 24.43 -19.48
CA ALA A 245 -10.19 24.12 -20.56
C ALA A 245 -9.85 24.99 -21.78
N VAL A 246 -9.76 24.41 -22.97
CA VAL A 246 -9.42 25.08 -24.22
C VAL A 246 -10.51 24.80 -25.26
#